data_4a65bc875a780d520dd091547191360f
#
_entry.id   4a65bc875a780d520dd091547191360f
#
_cell.length_a   1.000
_cell.length_b   1.000
_cell.length_c   1.000
_cell.angle_alpha   90.00
_cell.angle_beta   90.00
_cell.angle_gamma   90.00
#
_symmetry.space_group_name_H-M   'P 1'
#
loop_
_entity.id
_entity.type
_entity.pdbx_description
1 polymer ?
#
loop_
_entity_poly.entity_id
_entity_poly.type
_entity_poly.pdbx_seq_one_letter_code
_entity_poly.pdbx_strand_id
1 'polypeptide(L)'
;ELVKMALDANNESTKFKFLKAWDLPEHPEYFYFRSDHLPYAKAGIPALFFTSVLHHQYHTPQDESENINFKKLYKMTEWMYRTSWKVANEPERPKLIPDFKLER
;
A
#
# COMPACT_ATOMS: atom_id res chain seq x y z
N GLU A 1 11.18 -4.60 5.11
CA GLU A 1 11.83 -4.79 3.80
C GLU A 1 10.88 -4.55 2.62
N LEU A 2 9.64 -5.05 2.69
CA LEU A 2 8.67 -4.88 1.60
C LEU A 2 8.32 -3.41 1.38
N VAL A 3 8.10 -2.66 2.45
CA VAL A 3 7.83 -1.22 2.37
C VAL A 3 9.02 -0.48 1.77
N LYS A 4 10.23 -0.87 2.13
CA LYS A 4 11.45 -0.27 1.55
C LYS A 4 11.50 -0.49 0.04
N MET A 5 11.15 -1.69 -0.43
CA MET A 5 11.10 -1.99 -1.87
C MET A 5 10.09 -1.09 -2.59
N ALA A 6 8.91 -0.89 -1.99
CA ALA A 6 7.90 0.01 -2.55
C ALA A 6 8.37 1.46 -2.58
N LEU A 7 9.03 1.94 -1.53
CA LEU A 7 9.56 3.30 -1.48
C LEU A 7 10.70 3.49 -2.47
N ASP A 8 11.58 2.51 -2.64
CA ASP A 8 12.65 2.57 -3.63
C ASP A 8 12.06 2.63 -5.05
N ALA A 9 11.06 1.83 -5.35
CA ALA A 9 10.36 1.87 -6.64
C ALA A 9 9.73 3.24 -6.89
N ASN A 10 9.12 3.84 -5.86
CA ASN A 10 8.54 5.18 -5.95
C ASN A 10 9.62 6.23 -6.25
N ASN A 11 10.74 6.18 -5.54
CA ASN A 11 11.83 7.14 -5.72
C ASN A 11 12.48 7.05 -7.11
N GLU A 12 12.50 5.86 -7.69
CA GLU A 12 13.07 5.60 -9.02
C GLU A 12 12.16 6.03 -10.16
N SER A 13 10.85 6.17 -9.93
CA SER A 13 9.88 6.34 -11.00
C SER A 13 8.83 7.41 -10.72
N THR A 14 7.82 7.08 -9.93
CA THR A 14 6.60 7.88 -9.80
C THR A 14 6.72 9.06 -8.85
N LYS A 15 7.60 8.97 -7.86
CA LYS A 15 7.92 10.04 -6.90
C LYS A 15 6.70 10.60 -6.18
N PHE A 16 5.79 9.72 -5.77
CA PHE A 16 4.65 10.12 -4.93
C PHE A 16 5.10 10.58 -3.55
N LYS A 17 4.34 11.51 -2.98
CA LYS A 17 4.48 11.87 -1.57
C LYS A 17 3.84 10.78 -0.71
N PHE A 18 4.60 10.26 0.24
CA PHE A 18 4.17 9.15 1.10
C PHE A 18 3.73 9.66 2.48
N LEU A 19 2.57 9.18 2.95
CA LEU A 19 2.02 9.54 4.26
C LEU A 19 2.26 8.42 5.26
N LYS A 20 3.37 8.47 5.96
CA LYS A 20 3.81 7.40 6.89
C LYS A 20 2.84 7.16 8.05
N ALA A 21 2.14 8.20 8.50
CA ALA A 21 1.22 8.07 9.65
C ALA A 21 0.10 7.06 9.40
N TRP A 22 -0.27 6.86 8.14
CA TRP A 22 -1.31 5.90 7.76
C TRP A 22 -0.82 4.45 7.74
N ASP A 23 0.49 4.25 7.78
CA ASP A 23 1.12 2.93 7.81
C ASP A 23 1.36 2.45 9.24
N LEU A 24 0.43 2.75 10.14
CA LEU A 24 0.51 2.37 11.54
C LEU A 24 -0.78 1.66 11.98
N PRO A 25 -0.66 0.54 12.72
CA PRO A 25 -1.85 -0.17 13.20
C PRO A 25 -2.78 0.68 14.06
N GLU A 26 -2.24 1.65 14.78
CA GLU A 26 -2.99 2.53 15.68
C GLU A 26 -3.62 3.73 14.99
N HIS A 27 -3.44 3.92 13.67
CA HIS A 27 -4.07 5.03 12.95
C HIS A 27 -5.60 4.95 13.05
N PRO A 28 -6.31 6.07 13.30
CA PRO A 28 -7.76 6.06 13.51
C PRO A 28 -8.58 5.44 12.38
N GLU A 29 -8.11 5.52 11.14
CA GLU A 29 -8.79 4.92 10.00
C GLU A 29 -8.56 3.40 9.88
N TYR A 30 -7.68 2.84 10.66
CA TYR A 30 -7.43 1.39 10.75
C TYR A 30 -7.17 0.71 9.42
N PHE A 31 -6.37 1.28 8.53
CA PHE A 31 -6.10 0.69 7.22
C PHE A 31 -5.47 -0.70 7.30
N TYR A 32 -4.72 -1.01 8.37
CA TYR A 32 -4.21 -2.35 8.60
C TYR A 32 -5.31 -3.40 8.71
N PHE A 33 -6.54 -2.99 9.02
CA PHE A 33 -7.65 -3.90 9.30
C PHE A 33 -8.79 -3.81 8.26
N ARG A 34 -8.62 -3.06 7.18
CA ARG A 34 -9.73 -2.70 6.30
C ARG A 34 -9.73 -3.35 4.92
N SER A 35 -8.79 -4.26 4.62
CA SER A 35 -8.74 -4.89 3.32
C SER A 35 -8.08 -6.28 3.40
N ASP A 36 -7.92 -6.88 2.26
CA ASP A 36 -7.49 -8.27 2.10
C ASP A 36 -6.03 -8.53 2.49
N HIS A 37 -5.25 -7.49 2.77
CA HIS A 37 -3.90 -7.66 3.30
C HIS A 37 -3.91 -8.15 4.76
N LEU A 38 -5.00 -7.95 5.48
CA LEU A 38 -5.09 -8.29 6.89
C LEU A 38 -4.85 -9.77 7.19
N PRO A 39 -5.47 -10.74 6.49
CA PRO A 39 -5.18 -12.16 6.74
C PRO A 39 -3.71 -12.50 6.59
N TYR A 40 -3.05 -11.93 5.60
CA TYR A 40 -1.62 -12.15 5.38
C TYR A 40 -0.79 -11.56 6.51
N ALA A 41 -1.10 -10.33 6.92
CA ALA A 41 -0.40 -9.69 8.05
C ALA A 41 -0.57 -10.50 9.33
N LYS A 42 -1.77 -11.02 9.60
CA LYS A 42 -2.04 -11.89 10.77
C LYS A 42 -1.24 -13.19 10.72
N ALA A 43 -1.01 -13.72 9.52
CA ALA A 43 -0.23 -14.94 9.32
C ALA A 43 1.29 -14.69 9.35
N GLY A 44 1.73 -13.46 9.60
CA GLY A 44 3.15 -13.13 9.61
C GLY A 44 3.76 -12.99 8.23
N ILE A 45 2.94 -12.73 7.22
CA ILE A 45 3.39 -12.54 5.84
C ILE A 45 3.39 -11.05 5.53
N PRO A 46 4.53 -10.48 5.09
CA PRO A 46 4.56 -9.08 4.69
C PRO A 46 3.56 -8.78 3.57
N ALA A 47 2.80 -7.71 3.72
CA ALA A 47 1.78 -7.31 2.76
C ALA A 47 1.74 -5.80 2.62
N LEU A 48 1.34 -5.32 1.44
CA LEU A 48 1.20 -3.90 1.14
C LEU A 48 -0.24 -3.58 0.75
N PHE A 49 -0.66 -2.38 1.11
CA PHE A 49 -1.94 -1.82 0.71
C PHE A 49 -1.67 -0.47 0.03
N PHE A 50 -1.87 -0.43 -1.27
CA PHE A 50 -1.71 0.81 -2.03
C PHE A 50 -3.01 1.60 -2.03
N THR A 51 -2.96 2.85 -1.59
CA THR A 51 -4.14 3.69 -1.53
C THR A 51 -3.76 5.16 -1.68
N SER A 52 -4.71 5.95 -2.16
CA SER A 52 -4.61 7.40 -2.19
C SER A 52 -5.45 8.06 -1.09
N VAL A 53 -5.75 7.32 -0.05
CA VAL A 53 -6.63 7.62 1.07
C VAL A 53 -8.09 7.79 0.65
N LEU A 54 -8.94 8.24 1.57
CA LEU A 54 -10.38 8.35 1.33
C LEU A 54 -10.72 9.61 0.54
N HIS A 55 -11.72 9.52 -0.34
CA HIS A 55 -12.25 10.65 -1.08
C HIS A 55 -13.72 10.85 -0.75
N HIS A 56 -14.31 12.00 -1.19
CA HIS A 56 -15.69 12.35 -0.84
C HIS A 56 -16.72 11.33 -1.31
N GLN A 57 -16.48 10.68 -2.45
CA GLN A 57 -17.40 9.71 -3.03
C GLN A 57 -17.25 8.31 -2.46
N TYR A 58 -16.27 8.07 -1.56
CA TYR A 58 -15.95 6.75 -1.03
C TYR A 58 -17.18 6.10 -0.38
N HIS A 59 -17.48 4.89 -0.83
CA HIS A 59 -18.65 4.11 -0.41
C HIS A 59 -19.99 4.84 -0.59
N THR A 60 -20.10 5.66 -1.62
CA THR A 60 -21.33 6.38 -1.97
C THR A 60 -21.77 6.05 -3.41
N PRO A 61 -23.07 6.27 -3.76
CA PRO A 61 -23.51 6.09 -5.15
C PRO A 61 -22.81 7.00 -6.16
N GLN A 62 -22.18 8.08 -5.70
CA GLN A 62 -21.46 9.03 -6.54
C GLN A 62 -20.04 8.59 -6.88
N ASP A 63 -19.58 7.44 -6.34
CA ASP A 63 -18.27 6.88 -6.65
C ASP A 63 -18.32 6.19 -8.02
N GLU A 64 -18.26 6.98 -9.06
CA GLU A 64 -18.42 6.56 -10.44
C GLU A 64 -17.14 6.73 -11.25
N SER A 65 -17.07 6.07 -12.41
CA SER A 65 -15.86 6.06 -13.25
C SER A 65 -15.44 7.46 -13.74
N GLU A 66 -16.38 8.39 -13.90
CA GLU A 66 -16.09 9.77 -14.30
C GLU A 66 -15.22 10.52 -13.27
N ASN A 67 -15.27 10.10 -12.02
CA ASN A 67 -14.54 10.74 -10.93
C ASN A 67 -13.10 10.24 -10.81
N ILE A 68 -12.67 9.31 -11.66
CA ILE A 68 -11.33 8.77 -11.61
C ILE A 68 -10.32 9.76 -12.21
N ASN A 69 -9.26 10.03 -11.46
CA ASN A 69 -8.10 10.75 -11.99
C ASN A 69 -7.22 9.75 -12.74
N PHE A 70 -7.41 9.65 -14.06
CA PHE A 70 -6.73 8.64 -14.88
C PHE A 70 -5.21 8.80 -14.91
N LYS A 71 -4.70 10.01 -14.84
CA LYS A 71 -3.26 10.26 -14.77
C LYS A 71 -2.67 9.68 -13.49
N LYS A 72 -3.36 9.87 -12.37
CA LYS A 72 -2.96 9.32 -11.08
C LYS A 72 -3.09 7.79 -11.07
N LEU A 73 -4.16 7.27 -11.66
CA LEU A 73 -4.37 5.82 -11.79
C LEU A 73 -3.22 5.18 -12.58
N TYR A 74 -2.81 5.78 -13.68
CA TYR A 74 -1.67 5.31 -14.46
C TYR A 74 -0.39 5.26 -13.62
N LYS A 75 -0.10 6.33 -12.89
CA LYS A 75 1.10 6.40 -12.04
C LYS A 75 1.05 5.39 -10.89
N MET A 76 -0.10 5.20 -10.25
CA MET A 76 -0.26 4.21 -9.19
C MET A 76 -0.04 2.80 -9.73
N THR A 77 -0.57 2.51 -10.92
CA THR A 77 -0.36 1.22 -11.58
C THR A 77 1.13 0.99 -11.88
N GLU A 78 1.83 2.00 -12.35
CA GLU A 78 3.27 1.91 -12.58
C GLU A 78 4.04 1.63 -11.30
N TRP A 79 3.68 2.30 -10.21
CA TRP A 79 4.32 2.07 -8.91
C TRP A 79 4.10 0.63 -8.43
N MET A 80 2.87 0.14 -8.50
CA MET A 80 2.55 -1.24 -8.14
C MET A 80 3.31 -2.24 -8.99
N TYR A 81 3.39 -2.00 -10.30
CA TYR A 81 4.13 -2.84 -11.22
C TYR A 81 5.62 -2.89 -10.86
N ARG A 82 6.23 -1.73 -10.65
CA ARG A 82 7.66 -1.64 -10.31
C ARG A 82 7.97 -2.28 -8.96
N THR A 83 7.10 -2.10 -7.99
CA THR A 83 7.22 -2.75 -6.68
C THR A 83 7.15 -4.27 -6.83
N SER A 84 6.17 -4.76 -7.57
CA SER A 84 6.01 -6.20 -7.83
C SER A 84 7.22 -6.79 -8.55
N TRP A 85 7.77 -6.04 -9.51
CA TRP A 85 8.98 -6.45 -10.23
C TRP A 85 10.16 -6.62 -9.29
N LYS A 86 10.38 -5.65 -8.38
CA LYS A 86 11.45 -5.75 -7.40
C LYS A 86 11.29 -6.95 -6.48
N VAL A 87 10.08 -7.19 -5.99
CA VAL A 87 9.79 -8.33 -5.11
C VAL A 87 10.00 -9.65 -5.84
N ALA A 88 9.51 -9.75 -7.07
CA ALA A 88 9.63 -10.97 -7.88
C ALA A 88 11.08 -11.34 -8.21
N ASN A 89 11.96 -10.35 -8.33
CA ASN A 89 13.36 -10.55 -8.66
C ASN A 89 14.28 -10.59 -7.44
N GLU A 90 13.74 -10.45 -6.23
CA GLU A 90 14.51 -10.55 -5.01
C GLU A 90 14.85 -12.01 -4.71
N PRO A 91 16.15 -12.37 -4.50
CA PRO A 91 16.52 -13.76 -4.24
C PRO A 91 16.03 -14.30 -2.90
N GLU A 92 15.76 -13.41 -1.94
CA GLU A 92 15.27 -13.79 -0.62
C GLU A 92 13.90 -13.21 -0.36
N ARG A 93 13.08 -13.93 0.39
CA ARG A 93 11.76 -13.46 0.82
C ARG A 93 11.89 -12.21 1.70
N PRO A 94 11.12 -11.14 1.45
CA PRO A 94 11.10 -9.98 2.34
C PRO A 94 10.72 -10.40 3.77
N LYS A 95 11.41 -9.82 4.75
CA LYS A 95 11.20 -10.15 6.17
C LYS A 95 10.32 -9.11 6.84
N LEU A 96 9.56 -9.54 7.85
CA LEU A 96 8.86 -8.63 8.73
C LEU A 96 9.86 -7.80 9.55
N ILE A 97 9.40 -6.63 10.00
CA ILE A 97 10.13 -5.83 10.98
C ILE A 97 10.20 -6.65 12.27
N PRO A 98 11.40 -6.81 12.88
CA PRO A 98 11.50 -7.47 14.19
C PRO A 98 10.55 -6.81 15.19
N ASP A 99 9.93 -7.62 16.02
CA ASP A 99 8.97 -7.19 17.06
C ASP A 99 7.70 -6.52 16.52
N PHE A 100 7.43 -6.62 15.21
CA PHE A 100 6.16 -6.15 14.66
C PHE A 100 4.98 -6.92 15.25
N LYS A 101 4.01 -6.17 15.78
CA LYS A 101 2.78 -6.74 16.33
C LYS A 101 1.59 -6.06 15.69
N LEU A 102 0.63 -6.86 15.25
CA LEU A 102 -0.63 -6.38 14.72
C LEU A 102 -1.66 -6.45 15.86
N GLU A 103 -1.66 -5.42 16.70
CA GLU A 103 -2.58 -5.30 17.82
C GLU A 103 -3.60 -4.20 17.56
N ARG A 104 -4.80 -4.42 18.08
CA ARG A 104 -5.85 -3.45 18.00
C ARG A 104 -6.63 -3.37 19.32
#